data_e6364bdd0e8f77909edc3e6838db5e4d
#
_entry.id   e6364bdd0e8f77909edc3e6838db5e4d
#
_cell.length_a   1.000
_cell.length_b   1.000
_cell.length_c   1.000
_cell.angle_alpha   90.00
_cell.angle_beta   90.00
_cell.angle_gamma   90.00
#
_symmetry.space_group_name_H-M   'P 1'
#
loop_
_entity.id
_entity.type
_entity.pdbx_description
1 polymer ?
#
loop_
_entity_poly.entity_id
_entity_poly.type
_entity_poly.pdbx_seq_one_letter_code
_entity_poly.pdbx_strand_id
1 'polypeptide(L)'
;MDGLLIDTEAVYIEAYHAAAKAIGTTMSMELCHAMIGVPTRECEAMIQDHFGPDFSVEQFQVHFSEQAKMMLDAHVPVKPGAAEMLEYLAGRGLPLAIATSSRPTTVQRHLGSAGLLGHFKAIATRYDVERGKPHPDVYLEAARRLGVAPERCIAFEDSNVGLTAAHAAGTMAIMVPDIVPPSPEVRAKCLTVVPDLHAALRLLQAEL
;
A
#
# COMPACT_ATOMS: atom_id res chain seq x y z
N MET A 1 0.64 2.59 -2.65
CA MET A 1 -0.19 1.94 -3.68
C MET A 1 -1.17 1.02 -3.00
N ASP A 2 -0.67 -0.10 -2.50
CA ASP A 2 -1.44 -0.98 -1.62
C ASP A 2 -1.84 -0.19 -0.37
N GLY A 3 -3.05 -0.38 0.17
CA GLY A 3 -3.59 0.36 1.31
C GLY A 3 -4.01 1.81 1.04
N LEU A 4 -3.49 2.44 -0.03
CA LEU A 4 -3.80 3.83 -0.39
C LEU A 4 -4.74 3.94 -1.60
N LEU A 5 -4.38 3.33 -2.72
CA LEU A 5 -5.15 3.40 -3.98
C LEU A 5 -6.01 2.15 -4.18
N ILE A 6 -5.52 1.02 -3.74
CA ILE A 6 -6.16 -0.30 -3.85
C ILE A 6 -6.22 -0.97 -2.49
N ASP A 7 -7.32 -1.69 -2.25
CA ASP A 7 -7.60 -2.36 -0.97
C ASP A 7 -7.16 -3.83 -1.02
N THR A 8 -5.85 -4.05 -1.08
CA THR A 8 -5.28 -5.39 -1.09
C THR A 8 -5.36 -6.08 0.27
N GLU A 9 -5.44 -5.32 1.37
CA GLU A 9 -5.55 -5.88 2.71
C GLU A 9 -6.88 -6.63 2.91
N ALA A 10 -8.00 -6.07 2.43
CA ALA A 10 -9.28 -6.75 2.46
C ALA A 10 -9.22 -8.09 1.70
N VAL A 11 -8.57 -8.11 0.53
CA VAL A 11 -8.40 -9.32 -0.26
C VAL A 11 -7.52 -10.35 0.46
N TYR A 12 -6.45 -9.91 1.13
CA TYR A 12 -5.59 -10.82 1.89
C TYR A 12 -6.30 -11.42 3.10
N ILE A 13 -7.16 -10.66 3.80
CA ILE A 13 -8.00 -11.19 4.88
C ILE A 13 -8.93 -12.29 4.35
N GLU A 14 -9.61 -12.07 3.23
CA GLU A 14 -10.44 -13.08 2.59
C GLU A 14 -9.63 -14.31 2.16
N ALA A 15 -8.43 -14.11 1.60
CA ALA A 15 -7.54 -15.19 1.20
C ALA A 15 -7.04 -16.01 2.39
N TYR A 16 -6.76 -15.40 3.54
CA TYR A 16 -6.42 -16.10 4.79
C TYR A 16 -7.57 -17.00 5.25
N HIS A 17 -8.80 -16.49 5.26
CA HIS A 17 -9.97 -17.30 5.60
C HIS A 17 -10.21 -18.47 4.63
N ALA A 18 -10.05 -18.22 3.32
CA ALA A 18 -10.18 -19.24 2.29
C ALA A 18 -9.10 -20.33 2.42
N ALA A 19 -7.85 -19.94 2.69
CA ALA A 19 -6.75 -20.86 2.90
C ALA A 19 -6.98 -21.73 4.15
N ALA A 20 -7.38 -21.12 5.27
CA ALA A 20 -7.69 -21.84 6.50
C ALA A 20 -8.81 -22.89 6.26
N LYS A 21 -9.86 -22.49 5.57
CA LYS A 21 -10.97 -23.39 5.20
C LYS A 21 -10.51 -24.55 4.30
N ALA A 22 -9.60 -24.31 3.36
CA ALA A 22 -9.08 -25.35 2.45
C ALA A 22 -8.34 -26.48 3.18
N ILE A 23 -7.71 -26.15 4.31
CA ILE A 23 -6.99 -27.15 5.15
C ILE A 23 -7.80 -27.58 6.39
N GLY A 24 -9.12 -27.28 6.42
CA GLY A 24 -10.03 -27.76 7.46
C GLY A 24 -9.96 -27.02 8.79
N THR A 25 -9.46 -25.80 8.82
CA THR A 25 -9.39 -24.95 10.02
C THR A 25 -10.08 -23.59 9.81
N THR A 26 -10.03 -22.72 10.82
CA THR A 26 -10.58 -21.36 10.78
C THR A 26 -9.54 -20.37 11.26
N MET A 27 -9.45 -19.22 10.57
CA MET A 27 -8.62 -18.09 10.96
C MET A 27 -9.47 -17.08 11.71
N SER A 28 -8.97 -16.51 12.80
CA SER A 28 -9.69 -15.44 13.51
C SER A 28 -9.42 -14.08 12.86
N MET A 29 -10.37 -13.16 12.95
CA MET A 29 -10.18 -11.77 12.48
C MET A 29 -9.08 -11.06 13.27
N GLU A 30 -8.95 -11.37 14.57
CA GLU A 30 -7.91 -10.81 15.43
C GLU A 30 -6.51 -11.16 14.91
N LEU A 31 -6.29 -12.43 14.51
CA LEU A 31 -5.02 -12.86 13.94
C LEU A 31 -4.77 -12.19 12.58
N CYS A 32 -5.79 -12.14 11.71
CA CYS A 32 -5.67 -11.44 10.43
C CYS A 32 -5.26 -9.97 10.62
N HIS A 33 -5.92 -9.24 11.52
CA HIS A 33 -5.61 -7.84 11.80
C HIS A 33 -4.21 -7.67 12.42
N ALA A 34 -3.78 -8.59 13.27
CA ALA A 34 -2.46 -8.54 13.90
C ALA A 34 -1.31 -8.73 12.88
N MET A 35 -1.59 -9.36 11.74
CA MET A 35 -0.60 -9.58 10.67
C MET A 35 -0.50 -8.44 9.65
N ILE A 36 -1.40 -7.45 9.71
CA ILE A 36 -1.40 -6.33 8.76
C ILE A 36 -0.14 -5.49 8.93
N GLY A 37 0.58 -5.27 7.82
CA GLY A 37 1.83 -4.51 7.82
C GLY A 37 3.02 -5.23 8.47
N VAL A 38 2.84 -6.47 8.89
CA VAL A 38 3.90 -7.30 9.48
C VAL A 38 4.66 -8.05 8.37
N PRO A 39 6.00 -8.15 8.46
CA PRO A 39 6.78 -8.93 7.50
C PRO A 39 6.35 -10.41 7.44
N THR A 40 6.36 -11.00 6.24
CA THR A 40 5.89 -12.37 5.99
C THR A 40 6.44 -13.39 6.97
N ARG A 41 7.74 -13.33 7.30
CA ARG A 41 8.37 -14.28 8.23
C ARG A 41 7.79 -14.19 9.65
N GLU A 42 7.44 -12.98 10.08
CA GLU A 42 6.82 -12.76 11.39
C GLU A 42 5.36 -13.23 11.37
N CYS A 43 4.62 -12.99 10.27
CA CYS A 43 3.28 -13.55 10.08
C CYS A 43 3.29 -15.09 10.14
N GLU A 44 4.27 -15.73 9.51
CA GLU A 44 4.45 -17.19 9.56
C GLU A 44 4.64 -17.70 10.99
N ALA A 45 5.45 -16.98 11.80
CA ALA A 45 5.64 -17.31 13.21
C ALA A 45 4.33 -17.14 14.01
N MET A 46 3.58 -16.05 13.77
CA MET A 46 2.29 -15.81 14.42
C MET A 46 1.27 -16.91 14.08
N ILE A 47 1.24 -17.36 12.82
CA ILE A 47 0.38 -18.47 12.37
C ILE A 47 0.81 -19.77 13.07
N GLN A 48 2.10 -20.07 13.12
CA GLN A 48 2.62 -21.27 13.78
C GLN A 48 2.28 -21.27 15.28
N ASP A 49 2.45 -20.14 15.96
CA ASP A 49 2.15 -20.00 17.39
C ASP A 49 0.64 -20.16 17.66
N HIS A 50 -0.20 -19.66 16.76
CA HIS A 50 -1.66 -19.74 16.90
C HIS A 50 -2.20 -21.17 16.73
N PHE A 51 -1.71 -21.88 15.70
CA PHE A 51 -2.23 -23.22 15.36
C PHE A 51 -1.44 -24.37 15.98
N GLY A 52 -0.26 -24.09 16.54
CA GLY A 52 0.59 -25.07 17.21
C GLY A 52 1.61 -25.78 16.31
N PRO A 53 2.51 -26.60 16.91
CA PRO A 53 3.70 -27.13 16.22
C PRO A 53 3.39 -28.10 15.08
N ASP A 54 2.24 -28.77 15.11
CA ASP A 54 1.85 -29.76 14.09
C ASP A 54 1.20 -29.09 12.85
N PHE A 55 0.99 -27.78 12.87
CA PHE A 55 0.39 -27.05 11.77
C PHE A 55 1.42 -26.78 10.66
N SER A 56 1.07 -27.15 9.43
CA SER A 56 1.94 -26.87 8.27
C SER A 56 1.72 -25.46 7.74
N VAL A 57 2.54 -24.51 8.22
CA VAL A 57 2.57 -23.13 7.71
C VAL A 57 2.89 -23.11 6.21
N GLU A 58 3.75 -23.99 5.72
CA GLU A 58 4.09 -24.08 4.30
C GLU A 58 2.86 -24.42 3.44
N GLN A 59 2.08 -25.43 3.80
CA GLN A 59 0.85 -25.77 3.08
C GLN A 59 -0.17 -24.63 3.14
N PHE A 60 -0.31 -24.00 4.29
CA PHE A 60 -1.18 -22.84 4.46
C PHE A 60 -0.77 -21.70 3.51
N GLN A 61 0.53 -21.38 3.42
CA GLN A 61 1.05 -20.32 2.56
C GLN A 61 0.85 -20.63 1.06
N VAL A 62 0.91 -21.89 0.66
CA VAL A 62 0.57 -22.29 -0.72
C VAL A 62 -0.89 -21.95 -1.01
N HIS A 63 -1.84 -22.40 -0.17
CA HIS A 63 -3.25 -22.10 -0.36
C HIS A 63 -3.54 -20.59 -0.28
N PHE A 64 -2.94 -19.89 0.69
CA PHE A 64 -3.07 -18.43 0.78
C PHE A 64 -2.62 -17.73 -0.52
N SER A 65 -1.45 -18.10 -1.04
CA SER A 65 -0.90 -17.48 -2.26
C SER A 65 -1.78 -17.74 -3.48
N GLU A 66 -2.32 -18.95 -3.60
CA GLU A 66 -3.26 -19.33 -4.67
C GLU A 66 -4.57 -18.54 -4.58
N GLN A 67 -5.16 -18.47 -3.39
CA GLN A 67 -6.41 -17.75 -3.16
C GLN A 67 -6.23 -16.23 -3.38
N ALA A 68 -5.21 -15.64 -2.80
CA ALA A 68 -4.90 -14.22 -2.97
C ALA A 68 -4.66 -13.88 -4.45
N LYS A 69 -3.89 -14.72 -5.16
CA LYS A 69 -3.66 -14.56 -6.59
C LYS A 69 -4.97 -14.64 -7.38
N MET A 70 -5.78 -15.65 -7.14
CA MET A 70 -7.07 -15.84 -7.84
C MET A 70 -8.01 -14.65 -7.62
N MET A 71 -8.14 -14.17 -6.38
CA MET A 71 -8.99 -13.05 -6.04
C MET A 71 -8.50 -11.75 -6.70
N LEU A 72 -7.20 -11.44 -6.61
CA LEU A 72 -6.61 -10.24 -7.21
C LEU A 72 -6.58 -10.28 -8.74
N ASP A 73 -6.50 -11.48 -9.36
CA ASP A 73 -6.63 -11.61 -10.80
C ASP A 73 -8.09 -11.42 -11.27
N ALA A 74 -9.07 -11.76 -10.43
CA ALA A 74 -10.48 -11.56 -10.72
C ALA A 74 -10.91 -10.09 -10.53
N HIS A 75 -10.47 -9.46 -9.45
CA HIS A 75 -10.81 -8.08 -9.12
C HIS A 75 -9.81 -7.48 -8.13
N VAL A 76 -9.34 -6.27 -8.41
CA VAL A 76 -8.55 -5.46 -7.48
C VAL A 76 -9.44 -4.32 -6.98
N PRO A 77 -9.85 -4.33 -5.69
CA PRO A 77 -10.70 -3.27 -5.17
C PRO A 77 -9.96 -1.93 -5.15
N VAL A 78 -10.63 -0.88 -5.62
CA VAL A 78 -10.11 0.50 -5.58
C VAL A 78 -10.60 1.17 -4.30
N LYS A 79 -9.70 1.84 -3.58
CA LYS A 79 -10.07 2.58 -2.37
C LYS A 79 -10.98 3.76 -2.73
N PRO A 80 -12.01 4.05 -1.90
CA PRO A 80 -12.91 5.17 -2.13
C PRO A 80 -12.15 6.50 -2.28
N GLY A 81 -12.48 7.27 -3.33
CA GLY A 81 -11.84 8.55 -3.63
C GLY A 81 -10.55 8.44 -4.46
N ALA A 82 -10.02 7.24 -4.71
CA ALA A 82 -8.76 7.09 -5.45
C ALA A 82 -8.93 7.47 -6.93
N ALA A 83 -9.94 6.96 -7.60
CA ALA A 83 -10.18 7.26 -9.01
C ALA A 83 -10.49 8.75 -9.21
N GLU A 84 -11.38 9.31 -8.40
CA GLU A 84 -11.78 10.73 -8.46
C GLU A 84 -10.59 11.66 -8.22
N MET A 85 -9.71 11.32 -7.27
CA MET A 85 -8.50 12.09 -6.98
C MET A 85 -7.53 12.05 -8.16
N LEU A 86 -7.29 10.88 -8.75
CA LEU A 86 -6.40 10.72 -9.90
C LEU A 86 -6.93 11.46 -11.13
N GLU A 87 -8.24 11.38 -11.41
CA GLU A 87 -8.90 12.12 -12.50
C GLU A 87 -8.77 13.63 -12.29
N TYR A 88 -9.02 14.13 -11.08
CA TYR A 88 -8.87 15.54 -10.77
C TYR A 88 -7.44 16.04 -11.02
N LEU A 89 -6.43 15.32 -10.50
CA LEU A 89 -5.03 15.69 -10.66
C LEU A 89 -4.57 15.63 -12.12
N ALA A 90 -5.01 14.60 -12.86
CA ALA A 90 -4.74 14.48 -14.29
C ALA A 90 -5.39 15.64 -15.09
N GLY A 91 -6.63 16.02 -14.75
CA GLY A 91 -7.33 17.16 -15.35
C GLY A 91 -6.65 18.49 -15.11
N ARG A 92 -5.85 18.61 -14.04
CA ARG A 92 -5.00 19.78 -13.75
C ARG A 92 -3.62 19.72 -14.46
N GLY A 93 -3.34 18.66 -15.20
CA GLY A 93 -2.06 18.46 -15.88
C GLY A 93 -0.88 18.17 -14.93
N LEU A 94 -1.15 17.77 -13.70
CA LEU A 94 -0.12 17.46 -12.72
C LEU A 94 0.47 16.07 -13.00
N PRO A 95 1.81 15.93 -13.05
CA PRO A 95 2.44 14.63 -13.28
C PRO A 95 2.37 13.78 -12.01
N LEU A 96 1.91 12.52 -12.15
CA LEU A 96 1.75 11.57 -11.06
C LEU A 96 2.80 10.47 -11.13
N ALA A 97 3.28 10.02 -9.97
CA ALA A 97 4.16 8.86 -9.86
C ALA A 97 3.74 7.92 -8.73
N ILE A 98 4.08 6.65 -8.91
CA ILE A 98 4.02 5.63 -7.85
C ILE A 98 5.40 5.50 -7.20
N ALA A 99 5.43 5.49 -5.86
CA ALA A 99 6.57 5.10 -5.04
C ALA A 99 6.14 3.94 -4.12
N THR A 100 6.58 2.71 -4.42
CA THR A 100 6.04 1.51 -3.75
C THR A 100 7.12 0.50 -3.35
N SER A 101 6.82 -0.31 -2.33
CA SER A 101 7.62 -1.49 -1.96
C SER A 101 7.30 -2.72 -2.82
N SER A 102 6.22 -2.69 -3.58
CA SER A 102 5.76 -3.79 -4.42
C SER A 102 6.70 -4.05 -5.61
N ARG A 103 6.64 -5.27 -6.17
CA ARG A 103 7.40 -5.64 -7.37
C ARG A 103 6.84 -4.93 -8.62
N PRO A 104 7.67 -4.61 -9.62
CA PRO A 104 7.20 -4.00 -10.86
C PRO A 104 6.04 -4.77 -11.53
N THR A 105 6.13 -6.09 -11.56
CA THR A 105 5.07 -6.96 -12.12
C THR A 105 3.76 -6.88 -11.34
N THR A 106 3.83 -6.72 -10.02
CA THR A 106 2.66 -6.54 -9.15
C THR A 106 2.00 -5.19 -9.42
N VAL A 107 2.80 -4.12 -9.53
CA VAL A 107 2.29 -2.77 -9.86
C VAL A 107 1.55 -2.79 -11.20
N GLN A 108 2.18 -3.36 -12.25
CA GLN A 108 1.56 -3.44 -13.57
C GLN A 108 0.25 -4.22 -13.55
N ARG A 109 0.23 -5.37 -12.86
CA ARG A 109 -0.95 -6.23 -12.78
C ARG A 109 -2.07 -5.54 -11.99
N HIS A 110 -1.80 -5.10 -10.76
CA HIS A 110 -2.84 -4.59 -9.87
C HIS A 110 -3.39 -3.24 -10.36
N LEU A 111 -2.53 -2.27 -10.66
CA LEU A 111 -3.01 -0.99 -11.18
C LEU A 111 -3.59 -1.09 -12.59
N GLY A 112 -3.10 -2.04 -13.41
CA GLY A 112 -3.67 -2.34 -14.71
C GLY A 112 -5.08 -2.90 -14.60
N SER A 113 -5.30 -3.92 -13.74
CA SER A 113 -6.62 -4.50 -13.48
C SER A 113 -7.58 -3.51 -12.83
N ALA A 114 -7.06 -2.61 -11.98
CA ALA A 114 -7.85 -1.54 -11.36
C ALA A 114 -8.17 -0.37 -12.32
N GLY A 115 -7.61 -0.36 -13.55
CA GLY A 115 -7.78 0.74 -14.51
C GLY A 115 -7.03 2.03 -14.14
N LEU A 116 -6.15 1.99 -13.12
CA LEU A 116 -5.47 3.18 -12.59
C LEU A 116 -4.09 3.43 -13.19
N LEU A 117 -3.48 2.43 -13.85
CA LEU A 117 -2.10 2.49 -14.30
C LEU A 117 -1.82 3.67 -15.25
N GLY A 118 -2.76 4.00 -16.12
CA GLY A 118 -2.63 5.04 -17.14
C GLY A 118 -2.52 6.47 -16.58
N HIS A 119 -2.85 6.71 -15.31
CA HIS A 119 -2.72 8.02 -14.67
C HIS A 119 -1.26 8.37 -14.30
N PHE A 120 -0.36 7.38 -14.23
CA PHE A 120 0.99 7.57 -13.71
C PHE A 120 2.01 7.72 -14.83
N LYS A 121 2.74 8.83 -14.80
CA LYS A 121 3.85 9.13 -15.72
C LYS A 121 5.11 8.34 -15.35
N ALA A 122 5.28 8.00 -14.08
CA ALA A 122 6.44 7.30 -13.56
C ALA A 122 6.06 6.31 -12.46
N ILE A 123 6.84 5.24 -12.34
CA ILE A 123 6.71 4.22 -11.30
C ILE A 123 8.10 3.97 -10.75
N ALA A 124 8.30 4.14 -9.45
CA ALA A 124 9.49 3.76 -8.72
C ALA A 124 9.12 2.65 -7.71
N THR A 125 9.86 1.56 -7.74
CA THR A 125 9.64 0.39 -6.90
C THR A 125 10.82 0.16 -5.96
N ARG A 126 10.63 -0.71 -4.95
CA ARG A 126 11.75 -1.17 -4.10
C ARG A 126 12.93 -1.72 -4.92
N TYR A 127 12.70 -2.23 -6.09
CA TYR A 127 13.69 -2.90 -6.96
C TYR A 127 14.48 -1.93 -7.84
N ASP A 128 14.09 -0.66 -7.85
CA ASP A 128 14.80 0.41 -8.57
C ASP A 128 15.84 1.13 -7.70
N VAL A 129 15.91 0.80 -6.40
CA VAL A 129 16.71 1.54 -5.40
C VAL A 129 17.49 0.59 -4.50
N GLU A 130 18.56 1.10 -3.89
CA GLU A 130 19.40 0.31 -2.99
C GLU A 130 18.68 0.02 -1.65
N ARG A 131 18.03 1.03 -1.06
CA ARG A 131 17.37 0.92 0.23
C ARG A 131 15.87 1.18 0.09
N GLY A 132 15.06 0.26 0.64
CA GLY A 132 13.61 0.44 0.71
C GLY A 132 13.16 1.37 1.82
N LYS A 133 11.86 1.67 1.88
CA LYS A 133 11.22 2.36 2.99
C LYS A 133 11.64 1.69 4.32
N PRO A 134 12.00 2.44 5.36
CA PRO A 134 11.78 3.88 5.59
C PRO A 134 12.85 4.81 4.99
N HIS A 135 13.83 4.32 4.22
CA HIS A 135 14.78 5.18 3.52
C HIS A 135 14.08 5.96 2.39
N PRO A 136 14.54 7.18 2.05
CA PRO A 136 13.89 8.08 1.10
C PRO A 136 14.03 7.67 -0.36
N ASP A 137 14.88 6.68 -0.65
CA ASP A 137 15.42 6.39 -1.97
C ASP A 137 14.31 6.22 -3.04
N VAL A 138 13.20 5.52 -2.73
CA VAL A 138 12.11 5.28 -3.68
C VAL A 138 11.33 6.56 -4.02
N TYR A 139 11.20 7.51 -3.07
CA TYR A 139 10.57 8.81 -3.33
C TYR A 139 11.48 9.73 -4.13
N LEU A 140 12.78 9.73 -3.82
CA LEU A 140 13.77 10.47 -4.60
C LEU A 140 13.81 9.96 -6.05
N GLU A 141 13.74 8.65 -6.27
CA GLU A 141 13.70 8.06 -7.60
C GLU A 141 12.40 8.41 -8.34
N ALA A 142 11.25 8.39 -7.66
CA ALA A 142 9.98 8.81 -8.24
C ALA A 142 10.01 10.27 -8.68
N ALA A 143 10.50 11.18 -7.84
CA ALA A 143 10.66 12.59 -8.13
C ALA A 143 11.63 12.83 -9.31
N ARG A 144 12.77 12.10 -9.33
CA ARG A 144 13.74 12.14 -10.43
C ARG A 144 13.10 11.71 -11.76
N ARG A 145 12.31 10.63 -11.77
CA ARG A 145 11.59 10.16 -12.99
C ARG A 145 10.54 11.15 -13.47
N LEU A 146 9.91 11.90 -12.57
CA LEU A 146 9.01 12.99 -12.92
C LEU A 146 9.73 14.24 -13.44
N GLY A 147 11.01 14.41 -13.09
CA GLY A 147 11.77 15.64 -13.37
C GLY A 147 11.35 16.80 -12.45
N VAL A 148 10.89 16.50 -11.22
CA VAL A 148 10.41 17.48 -10.24
C VAL A 148 11.25 17.37 -8.98
N ALA A 149 11.64 18.49 -8.37
CA ALA A 149 12.33 18.50 -7.09
C ALA A 149 11.43 17.93 -5.98
N PRO A 150 11.94 17.10 -5.07
CA PRO A 150 11.13 16.45 -4.02
C PRO A 150 10.32 17.45 -3.18
N GLU A 151 10.87 18.62 -2.88
CA GLU A 151 10.24 19.68 -2.07
C GLU A 151 9.00 20.29 -2.76
N ARG A 152 8.85 20.03 -4.06
CA ARG A 152 7.70 20.46 -4.87
C ARG A 152 6.70 19.32 -5.10
N CYS A 153 6.94 18.15 -4.48
CA CYS A 153 6.06 16.99 -4.57
C CYS A 153 5.20 16.87 -3.31
N ILE A 154 3.92 16.57 -3.50
CA ILE A 154 3.06 16.08 -2.43
C ILE A 154 3.11 14.55 -2.50
N ALA A 155 3.36 13.91 -1.36
CA ALA A 155 3.31 12.46 -1.23
C ALA A 155 2.12 12.06 -0.33
N PHE A 156 1.30 11.14 -0.81
CA PHE A 156 0.22 10.52 -0.03
C PHE A 156 0.66 9.14 0.40
N GLU A 157 0.47 8.82 1.67
CA GLU A 157 0.89 7.56 2.27
C GLU A 157 -0.11 7.05 3.30
N ASP A 158 -0.24 5.72 3.37
CA ASP A 158 -1.12 5.00 4.28
C ASP A 158 -0.37 4.43 5.51
N SER A 159 0.94 4.28 5.40
CA SER A 159 1.78 3.57 6.38
C SER A 159 2.80 4.46 7.09
N ASN A 160 3.11 4.12 8.35
CA ASN A 160 4.12 4.82 9.15
C ASN A 160 5.52 4.77 8.49
N VAL A 161 5.86 3.62 7.90
CA VAL A 161 7.15 3.39 7.24
C VAL A 161 7.25 4.20 5.94
N GLY A 162 6.16 4.23 5.17
CA GLY A 162 6.08 4.98 3.93
C GLY A 162 6.11 6.49 4.15
N LEU A 163 5.36 6.99 5.14
CA LEU A 163 5.39 8.41 5.47
C LEU A 163 6.76 8.87 5.98
N THR A 164 7.44 8.04 6.78
CA THR A 164 8.82 8.34 7.21
C THR A 164 9.75 8.48 6.01
N ALA A 165 9.63 7.61 5.00
CA ALA A 165 10.42 7.68 3.78
C ALA A 165 10.09 8.94 2.94
N ALA A 166 8.81 9.27 2.77
CA ALA A 166 8.37 10.44 2.05
C ALA A 166 8.89 11.74 2.68
N HIS A 167 8.74 11.86 4.01
CA HIS A 167 9.27 12.99 4.77
C HIS A 167 10.79 13.10 4.65
N ALA A 168 11.52 11.98 4.78
CA ALA A 168 12.97 11.95 4.65
C ALA A 168 13.47 12.32 3.24
N ALA A 169 12.62 12.14 2.21
CA ALA A 169 12.89 12.60 0.85
C ALA A 169 12.68 14.12 0.66
N GLY A 170 12.16 14.82 1.65
CA GLY A 170 11.85 16.26 1.58
C GLY A 170 10.50 16.58 0.93
N THR A 171 9.62 15.60 0.72
CA THR A 171 8.29 15.84 0.14
C THR A 171 7.32 16.43 1.16
N MET A 172 6.26 17.07 0.69
CA MET A 172 5.10 17.43 1.51
C MET A 172 4.26 16.17 1.75
N ALA A 173 4.52 15.49 2.87
CA ALA A 173 3.94 14.19 3.16
C ALA A 173 2.56 14.31 3.85
N ILE A 174 1.52 13.76 3.23
CA ILE A 174 0.15 13.68 3.75
C ILE A 174 -0.17 12.23 4.09
N MET A 175 -0.59 12.00 5.34
CA MET A 175 -1.00 10.69 5.81
C MET A 175 -2.49 10.47 5.54
N VAL A 176 -2.80 9.34 4.91
CA VAL A 176 -4.16 8.80 4.69
C VAL A 176 -4.17 7.41 5.31
N PRO A 177 -4.37 7.26 6.63
CA PRO A 177 -4.23 5.98 7.30
C PRO A 177 -5.20 4.94 6.72
N ASP A 178 -4.68 3.74 6.47
CA ASP A 178 -5.53 2.59 6.17
C ASP A 178 -6.01 1.96 7.49
N ILE A 179 -5.37 0.88 7.94
CA ILE A 179 -5.79 0.15 9.14
C ILE A 179 -5.00 0.62 10.37
N VAL A 180 -3.73 0.95 10.21
CA VAL A 180 -2.84 1.36 11.32
C VAL A 180 -2.76 2.88 11.40
N PRO A 181 -3.19 3.50 12.52
CA PRO A 181 -3.08 4.94 12.68
C PRO A 181 -1.61 5.39 12.74
N PRO A 182 -1.33 6.68 12.38
CA PRO A 182 0.01 7.21 12.51
C PRO A 182 0.48 7.26 13.96
N SER A 183 1.70 6.79 14.23
CA SER A 183 2.33 6.98 15.53
C SER A 183 2.55 8.46 15.83
N PRO A 184 2.72 8.87 17.11
CA PRO A 184 3.01 10.26 17.44
C PRO A 184 4.22 10.83 16.70
N GLU A 185 5.27 10.03 16.52
CA GLU A 185 6.48 10.41 15.79
C GLU A 185 6.22 10.63 14.29
N VAL A 186 5.39 9.78 13.68
CA VAL A 186 5.01 9.91 12.26
C VAL A 186 4.06 11.07 12.06
N ARG A 187 3.11 11.26 12.99
CA ARG A 187 2.19 12.42 12.95
C ARG A 187 2.95 13.74 12.96
N ALA A 188 4.07 13.85 13.69
CA ALA A 188 4.90 15.05 13.71
C ALA A 188 5.63 15.33 12.39
N LYS A 189 5.74 14.34 11.50
CA LYS A 189 6.36 14.45 10.17
C LYS A 189 5.34 14.75 9.06
N CYS A 190 4.05 14.59 9.35
CA CYS A 190 3.01 14.84 8.37
C CYS A 190 2.78 16.35 8.16
N LEU A 191 2.60 16.77 6.93
CA LEU A 191 1.97 18.05 6.63
C LEU A 191 0.56 18.10 7.22
N THR A 192 -0.20 17.02 7.01
CA THR A 192 -1.51 16.78 7.62
C THR A 192 -1.85 15.29 7.62
N VAL A 193 -2.88 14.93 8.40
CA VAL A 193 -3.49 13.60 8.40
C VAL A 193 -4.94 13.76 7.97
N VAL A 194 -5.36 13.07 6.96
CA VAL A 194 -6.75 13.06 6.46
C VAL A 194 -7.34 11.65 6.58
N PRO A 195 -8.66 11.52 6.81
CA PRO A 195 -9.26 10.22 7.07
C PRO A 195 -9.35 9.31 5.84
N ASP A 196 -9.41 9.88 4.63
CA ASP A 196 -9.60 9.16 3.36
C ASP A 196 -9.16 10.01 2.16
N LEU A 197 -9.15 9.41 0.96
CA LEU A 197 -8.78 10.11 -0.27
C LEU A 197 -9.81 11.13 -0.73
N HIS A 198 -11.08 11.04 -0.32
CA HIS A 198 -12.06 12.10 -0.57
C HIS A 198 -11.70 13.36 0.24
N ALA A 199 -11.26 13.22 1.49
CA ALA A 199 -10.80 14.36 2.28
C ALA A 199 -9.49 14.93 1.73
N ALA A 200 -8.57 14.06 1.25
CA ALA A 200 -7.38 14.50 0.52
C ALA A 200 -7.73 15.31 -0.74
N LEU A 201 -8.69 14.84 -1.53
CA LEU A 201 -9.16 15.53 -2.73
C LEU A 201 -9.75 16.92 -2.38
N ARG A 202 -10.60 17.01 -1.36
CA ARG A 202 -11.15 18.30 -0.92
C ARG A 202 -10.05 19.27 -0.49
N LEU A 203 -9.03 18.80 0.22
CA LEU A 203 -7.88 19.62 0.59
C LEU A 203 -7.17 20.17 -0.66
N LEU A 204 -6.88 19.31 -1.64
CA LEU A 204 -6.24 19.73 -2.88
C LEU A 204 -7.09 20.71 -3.69
N GLN A 205 -8.41 20.53 -3.73
CA GLN A 205 -9.34 21.44 -4.42
C GLN A 205 -9.38 22.85 -3.80
N ALA A 206 -9.09 22.95 -2.50
CA ALA A 206 -9.03 24.23 -1.82
C ALA A 206 -7.70 24.97 -2.02
N GLU A 207 -6.61 24.26 -2.33
CA GLU A 207 -5.25 24.80 -2.39
C GLU A 207 -4.72 24.94 -3.84
N LEU A 208 -5.32 24.27 -4.80
CA LEU A 208 -4.94 24.25 -6.22
C LEU A 208 -5.99 24.91 -7.12
#